data_1c0496d1354b773345694598a01d1281
#
_entry.id   1c0496d1354b773345694598a01d1281
#
_cell.length_a   1.000
_cell.length_b   1.000
_cell.length_c   1.000
_cell.angle_alpha   90.00
_cell.angle_beta   90.00
_cell.angle_gamma   90.00
#
_symmetry.space_group_name_H-M   'P 1'
#
loop_
_entity.id
_entity.type
_entity.pdbx_description
1 polymer ?
#
loop_
_entity_poly.entity_id
_entity_poly.type
_entity_poly.pdbx_seq_one_letter_code
_entity_poly.pdbx_strand_id
1 'polypeptide(L)'
;ASANPDAPRGCVVVQGAIACSDSGNAVKEALIAKRQAGTLQLIQRFERAKAEGDLPVDADPRALATYLSTVLQGMAIQATSGADVATLEQIAHTALQVFKK
;
A
#
# COMPACT_ATOMS: atom_id res chain seq x y z
N ALA A 1 -20.73 -8.95 2.32
CA ALA A 1 -20.49 -9.05 2.73
C ALA A 1 -20.11 -8.83 3.55
N SER A 2 -20.49 -8.87 3.46
CA SER A 2 -20.35 -8.77 4.26
C SER A 2 -19.41 -8.63 4.71
N ALA A 3 -19.35 -7.95 5.00
CA ALA A 3 -18.36 -7.74 5.67
C ALA A 3 -18.14 -8.80 6.59
N ASN A 4 -17.22 -9.51 6.34
CA ASN A 4 -16.74 -10.45 7.31
C ASN A 4 -16.14 -9.62 8.45
N PRO A 5 -16.75 -9.62 9.64
CA PRO A 5 -16.22 -8.80 10.73
C PRO A 5 -14.84 -9.23 11.18
N ASP A 6 -14.41 -10.41 10.81
CA ASP A 6 -13.09 -10.92 11.16
C ASP A 6 -12.02 -10.56 10.13
N ALA A 7 -12.42 -9.94 9.02
CA ALA A 7 -11.44 -9.56 8.00
C ALA A 7 -10.58 -8.40 8.48
N PRO A 8 -9.25 -8.44 8.27
CA PRO A 8 -8.39 -7.32 8.61
C PRO A 8 -8.82 -6.06 7.85
N ARG A 9 -8.82 -4.94 8.56
CA ARG A 9 -9.27 -3.68 7.97
C ARG A 9 -8.43 -3.23 6.78
N GLY A 10 -7.14 -3.54 6.79
CA GLY A 10 -6.26 -3.18 5.69
C GLY A 10 -6.65 -3.80 4.37
N CYS A 11 -7.37 -4.93 4.40
CA CYS A 11 -7.81 -5.59 3.17
C CYS A 11 -9.11 -5.03 2.63
N VAL A 12 -9.85 -4.23 3.39
CA VAL A 12 -11.15 -3.72 2.97
C VAL A 12 -11.04 -2.88 1.72
N VAL A 13 -10.01 -2.05 1.64
CA VAL A 13 -9.82 -1.17 0.47
C VAL A 13 -9.60 -2.00 -0.79
N VAL A 14 -8.73 -2.99 -0.72
CA VAL A 14 -8.42 -3.84 -1.88
C VAL A 14 -9.62 -4.68 -2.27
N GLN A 15 -10.25 -5.33 -1.28
CA GLN A 15 -11.42 -6.17 -1.54
C GLN A 15 -12.60 -5.36 -2.03
N GLY A 16 -12.80 -4.17 -1.47
CA GLY A 16 -13.86 -3.28 -1.91
C GLY A 16 -13.70 -2.88 -3.37
N ALA A 17 -12.47 -2.56 -3.78
CA ALA A 17 -12.21 -2.19 -5.17
C ALA A 17 -12.42 -3.36 -6.13
N ILE A 18 -12.13 -4.59 -5.69
CA ILE A 18 -12.28 -5.78 -6.52
C ILE A 18 -13.74 -6.25 -6.56
N ALA A 19 -14.41 -6.21 -5.42
CA ALA A 19 -15.74 -6.81 -5.26
C ALA A 19 -16.89 -5.88 -5.63
N CYS A 20 -16.63 -4.60 -5.87
CA CYS A 20 -17.69 -3.67 -6.21
C CYS A 20 -18.38 -4.08 -7.50
N SER A 21 -19.74 -4.14 -7.43
CA SER A 21 -20.57 -4.35 -8.59
C SER A 21 -20.94 -3.01 -9.21
N ASP A 22 -21.78 -3.05 -10.22
CA ASP A 22 -22.24 -1.83 -10.89
C ASP A 22 -22.90 -0.85 -9.92
N SER A 23 -23.68 -1.37 -8.95
CA SER A 23 -24.33 -0.52 -7.96
C SER A 23 -23.33 0.09 -6.97
N GLY A 24 -22.11 -0.41 -6.93
CA GLY A 24 -21.07 0.08 -6.05
C GLY A 24 -20.05 0.97 -6.70
N ASN A 25 -20.31 1.48 -7.92
CA ASN A 25 -19.31 2.27 -8.64
C ASN A 25 -18.85 3.50 -7.87
N ALA A 26 -19.78 4.20 -7.21
CA ALA A 26 -19.41 5.39 -6.45
C ALA A 26 -18.47 5.04 -5.30
N VAL A 27 -18.71 3.92 -4.63
CA VAL A 27 -17.88 3.43 -3.54
C VAL A 27 -16.51 3.04 -4.09
N LYS A 28 -16.49 2.31 -5.20
CA LYS A 28 -15.25 1.89 -5.85
C LYS A 28 -14.40 3.09 -6.23
N GLU A 29 -15.00 4.11 -6.81
CA GLU A 29 -14.28 5.31 -7.20
C GLU A 29 -13.71 6.04 -5.99
N ALA A 30 -14.49 6.10 -4.90
CA ALA A 30 -14.02 6.72 -3.66
C ALA A 30 -12.82 5.97 -3.07
N LEU A 31 -12.85 4.65 -3.11
CA LEU A 31 -11.73 3.84 -2.62
C LEU A 31 -10.48 4.03 -3.46
N ILE A 32 -10.64 4.09 -4.78
CA ILE A 32 -9.53 4.33 -5.69
C ILE A 32 -8.93 5.72 -5.41
N ALA A 33 -9.78 6.72 -5.26
CA ALA A 33 -9.31 8.08 -4.99
C ALA A 33 -8.55 8.14 -3.67
N LYS A 34 -9.02 7.44 -2.65
CA LYS A 34 -8.35 7.40 -1.35
C LYS A 34 -6.97 6.76 -1.45
N ARG A 35 -6.83 5.67 -2.21
CA ARG A 35 -5.53 5.04 -2.42
C ARG A 35 -4.59 5.95 -3.17
N GLN A 36 -5.10 6.64 -4.19
CA GLN A 36 -4.28 7.58 -4.97
C GLN A 36 -3.79 8.72 -4.09
N ALA A 37 -4.65 9.23 -3.22
CA ALA A 37 -4.26 10.29 -2.29
C ALA A 37 -3.16 9.81 -1.33
N GLY A 38 -3.27 8.58 -0.83
CA GLY A 38 -2.24 8.01 0.03
C GLY A 38 -0.91 7.85 -0.68
N THR A 39 -0.93 7.39 -1.92
CA THR A 39 0.28 7.27 -2.73
C THR A 39 0.91 8.64 -2.99
N LEU A 40 0.09 9.65 -3.24
CA LEU A 40 0.58 11.01 -3.46
C LEU A 40 1.29 11.54 -2.21
N GLN A 41 0.75 11.28 -1.03
CA GLN A 41 1.40 11.67 0.22
C GLN A 41 2.77 11.00 0.36
N LEU A 42 2.88 9.72 -0.02
CA LEU A 42 4.15 9.01 0.00
C LEU A 42 5.15 9.62 -0.99
N ILE A 43 4.68 9.96 -2.18
CA ILE A 43 5.54 10.61 -3.17
C ILE A 43 6.13 11.89 -2.59
N GLN A 44 5.29 12.73 -2.00
CA GLN A 44 5.72 13.99 -1.41
C GLN A 44 6.74 13.76 -0.29
N ARG A 45 6.50 12.76 0.55
CA ARG A 45 7.43 12.45 1.64
C ARG A 45 8.78 11.97 1.11
N PHE A 46 8.77 11.15 0.06
CA PHE A 46 10.02 10.66 -0.52
C PHE A 46 10.75 11.74 -1.30
N GLU A 47 10.03 12.67 -1.93
CA GLU A 47 10.66 13.83 -2.54
C GLU A 47 11.42 14.64 -1.50
N ARG A 48 10.82 14.82 -0.34
CA ARG A 48 11.47 15.50 0.78
C ARG A 48 12.69 14.74 1.27
N ALA A 49 12.57 13.43 1.43
CA ALA A 49 13.69 12.60 1.87
C ALA A 49 14.85 12.68 0.88
N LYS A 50 14.56 12.69 -0.41
CA LYS A 50 15.59 12.81 -1.43
C LYS A 50 16.29 14.18 -1.35
N ALA A 51 15.50 15.24 -1.17
CA ALA A 51 16.05 16.59 -1.05
C ALA A 51 16.92 16.74 0.20
N GLU A 52 16.59 16.02 1.26
CA GLU A 52 17.33 16.05 2.52
C GLU A 52 18.54 15.11 2.53
N GLY A 53 18.76 14.38 1.44
CA GLY A 53 19.89 13.46 1.35
C GLY A 53 19.66 12.09 1.98
N ASP A 54 18.45 11.78 2.36
CA ASP A 54 18.12 10.51 3.01
C ASP A 54 17.90 9.38 2.02
N LEU A 55 17.83 9.70 0.73
CA LEU A 55 17.73 8.71 -0.34
C LEU A 55 18.87 8.91 -1.33
N PRO A 56 19.20 7.87 -2.13
CA PRO A 56 20.18 8.03 -3.20
C PRO A 56 19.80 9.16 -4.15
N VAL A 57 20.81 9.85 -4.71
CA VAL A 57 20.54 11.00 -5.59
C VAL A 57 19.78 10.61 -6.85
N ASP A 58 19.87 9.36 -7.28
CA ASP A 58 19.18 8.85 -8.46
C ASP A 58 17.85 8.17 -8.10
N ALA A 59 17.43 8.24 -6.84
CA ALA A 59 16.16 7.65 -6.44
C ALA A 59 15.00 8.36 -7.12
N ASP A 60 13.99 7.59 -7.49
CA ASP A 60 12.75 8.11 -8.08
C ASP A 60 11.65 8.05 -7.02
N PRO A 61 11.27 9.19 -6.42
CA PRO A 61 10.27 9.20 -5.35
C PRO A 61 8.93 8.59 -5.76
N ARG A 62 8.50 8.81 -7.01
CA ARG A 62 7.24 8.25 -7.48
C ARG A 62 7.32 6.73 -7.57
N ALA A 63 8.39 6.21 -8.12
CA ALA A 63 8.57 4.76 -8.22
C ALA A 63 8.64 4.11 -6.84
N LEU A 64 9.35 4.72 -5.90
CA LEU A 64 9.46 4.21 -4.54
C LEU A 64 8.11 4.22 -3.83
N ALA A 65 7.35 5.30 -4.00
CA ALA A 65 6.03 5.40 -3.38
C ALA A 65 5.07 4.36 -3.94
N THR A 66 5.07 4.17 -5.24
CA THR A 66 4.22 3.17 -5.90
C THR A 66 4.61 1.77 -5.44
N TYR A 67 5.91 1.51 -5.36
CA TYR A 67 6.41 0.23 -4.87
C TYR A 67 5.95 -0.02 -3.43
N LEU A 68 6.14 0.94 -2.55
CA LEU A 68 5.75 0.76 -1.15
C LEU A 68 4.24 0.57 -1.00
N SER A 69 3.44 1.33 -1.74
CA SER A 69 1.99 1.16 -1.73
C SER A 69 1.60 -0.26 -2.15
N THR A 70 2.27 -0.78 -3.17
CA THR A 70 2.03 -2.14 -3.65
C THR A 70 2.39 -3.17 -2.59
N VAL A 71 3.53 -2.99 -1.93
CA VAL A 71 3.95 -3.90 -0.85
C VAL A 71 2.94 -3.89 0.28
N LEU A 72 2.50 -2.70 0.72
CA LEU A 72 1.56 -2.59 1.82
C LEU A 72 0.22 -3.25 1.48
N GLN A 73 -0.27 -3.07 0.26
CA GLN A 73 -1.49 -3.73 -0.18
C GLN A 73 -1.33 -5.25 -0.24
N GLY A 74 -0.19 -5.71 -0.74
CA GLY A 74 0.12 -7.13 -0.79
C GLY A 74 0.24 -7.74 0.60
N MET A 75 0.84 -7.02 1.55
CA MET A 75 0.94 -7.48 2.93
C MET A 75 -0.45 -7.63 3.56
N ALA A 76 -1.35 -6.70 3.27
CA ALA A 76 -2.73 -6.78 3.78
C ALA A 76 -3.43 -8.03 3.24
N ILE A 77 -3.24 -8.36 1.98
CA ILE A 77 -3.79 -9.58 1.39
C ILE A 77 -3.17 -10.81 2.02
N GLN A 78 -1.85 -10.82 2.19
CA GLN A 78 -1.16 -11.95 2.83
C GLN A 78 -1.68 -12.18 4.25
N ALA A 79 -1.90 -11.11 5.00
CA ALA A 79 -2.44 -11.21 6.36
C ALA A 79 -3.83 -11.86 6.35
N THR A 80 -4.67 -11.48 5.39
CA THR A 80 -6.00 -12.08 5.23
C THR A 80 -5.90 -13.57 4.89
N SER A 81 -4.87 -13.93 4.15
CA SER A 81 -4.66 -15.32 3.70
C SER A 81 -3.99 -16.19 4.76
N GLY A 82 -3.75 -15.65 5.94
CA GLY A 82 -3.22 -16.45 7.05
C GLY A 82 -1.72 -16.31 7.30
N ALA A 83 -1.05 -15.35 6.65
CA ALA A 83 0.36 -15.12 6.91
C ALA A 83 0.56 -14.72 8.37
N ASP A 84 1.59 -15.27 9.01
CA ASP A 84 1.89 -14.92 10.39
C ASP A 84 2.74 -13.65 10.46
N VAL A 85 2.96 -13.16 11.67
CA VAL A 85 3.71 -11.93 11.90
C VAL A 85 5.13 -12.05 11.37
N ALA A 86 5.78 -13.21 11.56
CA ALA A 86 7.15 -13.42 11.10
C ALA A 86 7.24 -13.28 9.58
N THR A 87 6.27 -13.83 8.85
CA THR A 87 6.24 -13.70 7.39
C THR A 87 6.07 -12.26 6.98
N LEU A 88 5.15 -11.53 7.63
CA LEU A 88 4.92 -10.11 7.31
C LEU A 88 6.16 -9.27 7.61
N GLU A 89 6.83 -9.54 8.72
CA GLU A 89 8.07 -8.84 9.06
C GLU A 89 9.16 -9.09 8.03
N GLN A 90 9.24 -10.31 7.52
CA GLN A 90 10.22 -10.65 6.49
C GLN A 90 9.95 -9.89 5.19
N ILE A 91 8.67 -9.76 4.81
CA ILE A 91 8.31 -8.97 3.63
C ILE A 91 8.73 -7.52 3.82
N ALA A 92 8.42 -6.95 4.99
CA ALA A 92 8.78 -5.57 5.29
C ALA A 92 10.30 -5.37 5.25
N HIS A 93 11.05 -6.29 5.85
CA HIS A 93 12.50 -6.22 5.86
C HIS A 93 13.07 -6.24 4.44
N THR A 94 12.57 -7.14 3.62
CA THR A 94 13.01 -7.23 2.22
C THR A 94 12.69 -5.95 1.46
N ALA A 95 11.48 -5.42 1.66
CA ALA A 95 11.06 -4.20 0.99
C ALA A 95 11.94 -3.02 1.36
N LEU A 96 12.33 -2.92 2.63
CA LEU A 96 13.16 -1.81 3.10
C LEU A 96 14.56 -1.78 2.49
N GLN A 97 15.04 -2.91 1.97
CA GLN A 97 16.36 -2.94 1.32
C GLN A 97 16.39 -2.03 0.09
N VAL A 98 15.25 -1.83 -0.57
CA VAL A 98 15.16 -0.96 -1.75
C VAL A 98 15.48 0.49 -1.41
N PHE A 99 15.25 0.91 -0.16
CA PHE A 99 15.44 2.29 0.28
C PHE A 99 16.84 2.57 0.81
N LYS A 100 17.69 1.58 0.89
CA LYS A 100 19.03 1.80 1.40
C LYS A 100 19.91 2.48 0.36
N LYS A 101 20.76 3.38 0.84
CA LYS A 101 21.72 4.07 -0.01
C LYS A 101 22.82 3.14 -0.50
#